data_66788e1ae91dddfc0a6382e3bdfa8eec
#
_entry.id   66788e1ae91dddfc0a6382e3bdfa8eec
#
_cell.length_a   1.000
_cell.length_b   1.000
_cell.length_c   1.000
_cell.angle_alpha   90.00
_cell.angle_beta   90.00
_cell.angle_gamma   90.00
#
_symmetry.space_group_name_H-M   'P 1'
#
loop_
_entity.id
_entity.type
_entity.pdbx_description
1 polymer ?
#
loop_
_entity_poly.entity_id
_entity_poly.type
_entity_poly.pdbx_seq_one_letter_code
_entity_poly.pdbx_strand_id
1 'polypeptide(L)'
;MYNHPFYDDFGFSVRIHHVWTDTGSVAEAVREAWRNMLSTRQTWQGNYTATFLSGIQPGVFDEDLYFLTTCILLTSLIAGCAALIAAALRRLLNADWAAVALIASLLLFLIVQMTPAVDEAYFWFNGGIGYTFNYALLALAGSLAIRLWRCGTKRRAALHVAVLAVLLVLLGGGSLYGFALICQHFVISPDVIKGFEP
;
A
#
# COMPACT_ATOMS: atom_id res chain seq x y z
N MET A 1 -18.96 -14.68 9.19
CA MET A 1 -18.67 -13.28 8.86
C MET A 1 -19.17 -12.99 7.45
N TYR A 2 -19.60 -11.74 7.16
CA TYR A 2 -20.22 -11.39 5.86
C TYR A 2 -19.20 -10.98 4.79
N ASN A 3 -17.90 -11.07 5.03
CA ASN A 3 -16.86 -10.77 4.06
C ASN A 3 -16.52 -12.04 3.28
N HIS A 4 -16.91 -12.08 2.02
CA HIS A 4 -16.64 -13.16 1.09
C HIS A 4 -15.81 -12.66 -0.08
N PRO A 5 -15.03 -13.53 -0.74
CA PRO A 5 -14.36 -13.20 -1.99
C PRO A 5 -15.34 -12.62 -3.02
N PHE A 6 -14.90 -11.60 -3.72
CA PHE A 6 -15.74 -10.82 -4.63
C PHE A 6 -15.06 -10.67 -5.99
N TYR A 7 -15.84 -10.61 -7.07
CA TYR A 7 -15.35 -10.52 -8.44
C TYR A 7 -14.25 -11.55 -8.78
N ASP A 8 -13.04 -11.07 -9.02
CA ASP A 8 -11.88 -11.83 -9.46
C ASP A 8 -10.85 -12.11 -8.36
N ASP A 9 -11.24 -12.00 -7.08
CA ASP A 9 -10.32 -12.21 -5.95
C ASP A 9 -9.60 -13.56 -6.00
N PHE A 10 -10.25 -14.59 -6.51
CA PHE A 10 -9.62 -15.87 -6.73
C PHE A 10 -8.94 -16.02 -8.09
N GLY A 11 -9.15 -15.10 -9.04
CA GLY A 11 -8.58 -15.20 -10.37
C GLY A 11 -7.06 -15.33 -10.40
N PHE A 12 -6.38 -14.58 -9.52
CA PHE A 12 -4.92 -14.62 -9.39
C PHE A 12 -4.41 -15.69 -8.41
N SER A 13 -5.28 -16.31 -7.63
CA SER A 13 -4.90 -17.18 -6.51
C SER A 13 -5.25 -18.66 -6.67
N VAL A 14 -6.09 -19.03 -7.64
CA VAL A 14 -6.53 -20.42 -7.88
C VAL A 14 -5.36 -21.41 -7.95
N ARG A 15 -4.33 -21.10 -8.77
CA ARG A 15 -3.16 -22.00 -8.92
C ARG A 15 -2.38 -22.11 -7.61
N ILE A 16 -2.28 -21.04 -6.86
CA ILE A 16 -1.57 -21.00 -5.58
C ILE A 16 -2.35 -21.81 -4.54
N HIS A 17 -3.67 -21.69 -4.53
CA HIS A 17 -4.55 -22.49 -3.66
C HIS A 17 -4.39 -23.99 -3.95
N HIS A 18 -4.37 -24.40 -5.21
CA HIS A 18 -4.11 -25.81 -5.57
C HIS A 18 -2.75 -26.29 -5.07
N VAL A 19 -1.68 -25.52 -5.27
CA VAL A 19 -0.36 -25.88 -4.75
C VAL A 19 -0.38 -25.99 -3.22
N TRP A 20 -1.09 -25.10 -2.53
CA TRP A 20 -1.25 -25.17 -1.08
C TRP A 20 -2.00 -26.43 -0.65
N THR A 21 -3.13 -26.75 -1.28
CA THR A 21 -3.94 -27.94 -0.94
C THR A 21 -3.21 -29.24 -1.23
N ASP A 22 -2.43 -29.30 -2.31
CA ASP A 22 -1.69 -30.49 -2.71
C ASP A 22 -0.45 -30.74 -1.85
N THR A 23 0.24 -29.68 -1.40
CA THR A 23 1.55 -29.80 -0.76
C THR A 23 1.54 -29.48 0.75
N GLY A 24 0.57 -28.73 1.23
CA GLY A 24 0.56 -28.13 2.59
C GLY A 24 1.73 -27.19 2.86
N SER A 25 2.44 -26.73 1.82
CA SER A 25 3.67 -25.96 1.95
C SER A 25 3.46 -24.50 1.58
N VAL A 26 3.55 -23.61 2.57
CA VAL A 26 3.52 -22.15 2.35
C VAL A 26 4.66 -21.70 1.42
N ALA A 27 5.84 -22.34 1.53
CA ALA A 27 6.98 -21.97 0.68
C ALA A 27 6.72 -22.29 -0.80
N GLU A 28 6.05 -23.40 -1.11
CA GLU A 28 5.64 -23.74 -2.48
C GLU A 28 4.55 -22.80 -2.99
N ALA A 29 3.57 -22.47 -2.16
CA ALA A 29 2.52 -21.50 -2.48
C ALA A 29 3.12 -20.10 -2.81
N VAL A 30 4.03 -19.61 -1.99
CA VAL A 30 4.73 -18.32 -2.24
C VAL A 30 5.58 -18.39 -3.51
N ARG A 31 6.26 -19.51 -3.77
CA ARG A 31 7.01 -19.72 -5.01
C ARG A 31 6.11 -19.69 -6.24
N GLU A 32 4.95 -20.33 -6.16
CA GLU A 32 3.97 -20.30 -7.25
C GLU A 32 3.36 -18.91 -7.45
N ALA A 33 3.07 -18.17 -6.37
CA ALA A 33 2.64 -16.77 -6.45
C ALA A 33 3.68 -15.90 -7.17
N TRP A 34 4.97 -16.13 -6.89
CA TRP A 34 6.06 -15.45 -7.58
C TRP A 34 6.10 -15.78 -9.09
N ARG A 35 5.95 -17.06 -9.46
CA ARG A 35 5.88 -17.47 -10.87
C ARG A 35 4.68 -16.88 -11.58
N ASN A 36 3.51 -16.90 -10.92
CA ASN A 36 2.29 -16.32 -11.45
C ASN A 36 2.44 -14.82 -11.71
N MET A 37 3.02 -14.09 -10.76
CA MET A 37 3.33 -12.67 -10.89
C MET A 37 4.26 -12.39 -12.09
N LEU A 38 5.34 -13.16 -12.27
CA LEU A 38 6.25 -13.02 -13.40
C LEU A 38 5.55 -13.30 -14.73
N SER A 39 4.73 -14.34 -14.81
CA SER A 39 3.95 -14.68 -15.99
C SER A 39 2.96 -13.58 -16.35
N THR A 40 2.18 -13.09 -15.36
CA THR A 40 1.21 -12.00 -15.54
C THR A 40 1.88 -10.72 -16.03
N ARG A 41 3.05 -10.38 -15.49
CA ARG A 41 3.82 -9.23 -15.94
C ARG A 41 4.25 -9.33 -17.41
N GLN A 42 4.56 -10.54 -17.90
CA GLN A 42 5.01 -10.74 -19.28
C GLN A 42 3.86 -10.80 -20.28
N THR A 43 2.69 -11.25 -19.86
CA THR A 43 1.60 -11.59 -20.77
C THR A 43 0.43 -10.63 -20.73
N TRP A 44 0.24 -9.87 -19.65
CA TRP A 44 -0.95 -9.05 -19.48
C TRP A 44 -0.66 -7.67 -18.91
N GLN A 45 -0.24 -7.56 -17.63
CA GLN A 45 -0.12 -6.25 -16.95
C GLN A 45 1.06 -6.18 -15.99
N GLY A 46 1.60 -4.97 -15.83
CA GLY A 46 2.79 -4.72 -15.03
C GLY A 46 2.59 -4.64 -13.51
N ASN A 47 1.41 -4.95 -12.98
CA ASN A 47 1.03 -4.78 -11.57
C ASN A 47 1.63 -5.88 -10.66
N TYR A 48 2.95 -6.01 -10.65
CA TYR A 48 3.63 -7.13 -9.98
C TYR A 48 3.37 -7.19 -8.47
N THR A 49 3.33 -6.06 -7.76
CA THR A 49 3.04 -6.05 -6.32
C THR A 49 1.59 -6.50 -6.05
N ALA A 50 0.62 -5.94 -6.77
CA ALA A 50 -0.78 -6.30 -6.60
C ALA A 50 -1.02 -7.77 -6.93
N THR A 51 -0.52 -8.26 -8.08
CA THR A 51 -0.65 -9.67 -8.50
C THR A 51 -0.02 -10.63 -7.49
N PHE A 52 1.17 -10.30 -6.97
CA PHE A 52 1.82 -11.14 -5.96
C PHE A 52 1.01 -11.21 -4.66
N LEU A 53 0.58 -10.04 -4.14
CA LEU A 53 -0.18 -9.96 -2.89
C LEU A 53 -1.57 -10.60 -3.01
N SER A 54 -2.24 -10.46 -4.15
CA SER A 54 -3.50 -11.17 -4.42
C SER A 54 -3.31 -12.68 -4.46
N GLY A 55 -2.15 -13.16 -4.95
CA GLY A 55 -1.81 -14.57 -4.97
C GLY A 55 -1.58 -15.20 -3.59
N ILE A 56 -1.15 -14.43 -2.59
CA ILE A 56 -0.88 -14.90 -1.23
C ILE A 56 -1.84 -14.34 -0.18
N GLN A 57 -3.02 -13.87 -0.61
CA GLN A 57 -4.04 -13.41 0.33
C GLN A 57 -4.46 -14.50 1.33
N PRO A 58 -4.92 -14.14 2.54
CA PRO A 58 -5.27 -15.12 3.57
C PRO A 58 -6.27 -16.19 3.13
N GLY A 59 -7.27 -15.82 2.31
CA GLY A 59 -8.27 -16.75 1.77
C GLY A 59 -7.72 -17.85 0.84
N VAL A 60 -6.47 -17.74 0.39
CA VAL A 60 -5.77 -18.80 -0.37
C VAL A 60 -5.45 -20.00 0.51
N PHE A 61 -5.13 -19.74 1.78
CA PHE A 61 -4.73 -20.75 2.75
C PHE A 61 -5.92 -21.35 3.50
N ASP A 62 -6.90 -20.49 3.81
CA ASP A 62 -8.15 -20.86 4.47
C ASP A 62 -9.21 -19.81 4.12
N GLU A 63 -10.34 -20.24 3.56
CA GLU A 63 -11.42 -19.34 3.14
C GLU A 63 -12.00 -18.55 4.32
N ASP A 64 -12.05 -19.16 5.50
CA ASP A 64 -12.52 -18.50 6.73
C ASP A 64 -11.60 -17.30 7.15
N LEU A 65 -10.37 -17.26 6.67
CA LEU A 65 -9.44 -16.17 6.91
C LEU A 65 -9.58 -14.99 5.92
N TYR A 66 -10.48 -15.08 4.95
CA TYR A 66 -10.64 -14.01 3.94
C TYR A 66 -10.95 -12.65 4.57
N PHE A 67 -11.64 -12.58 5.70
CA PHE A 67 -11.91 -11.32 6.42
C PHE A 67 -10.64 -10.54 6.79
N LEU A 68 -9.51 -11.21 6.93
CA LEU A 68 -8.22 -10.54 7.21
C LEU A 68 -7.79 -9.62 6.07
N THR A 69 -8.26 -9.84 4.86
CA THR A 69 -7.99 -8.98 3.70
C THR A 69 -8.48 -7.56 3.95
N THR A 70 -9.71 -7.41 4.43
CA THR A 70 -10.28 -6.11 4.83
C THR A 70 -9.51 -5.50 6.00
N CYS A 71 -9.14 -6.31 6.99
CA CYS A 71 -8.31 -5.84 8.11
C CYS A 71 -6.95 -5.31 7.63
N ILE A 72 -6.30 -5.98 6.68
CA ILE A 72 -5.03 -5.56 6.07
C ILE A 72 -5.20 -4.22 5.35
N LEU A 73 -6.23 -4.08 4.51
CA LEU A 73 -6.48 -2.85 3.76
C LEU A 73 -6.75 -1.66 4.67
N LEU A 74 -7.68 -1.81 5.62
CA LEU A 74 -8.03 -0.73 6.55
C LEU A 74 -6.88 -0.36 7.48
N THR A 75 -6.17 -1.35 8.04
CA THR A 75 -5.03 -1.08 8.92
C THR A 75 -3.91 -0.37 8.18
N SER A 76 -3.63 -0.80 6.94
CA SER A 76 -2.62 -0.15 6.09
C SER A 76 -2.99 1.29 5.78
N LEU A 77 -4.25 1.54 5.40
CA LEU A 77 -4.76 2.89 5.12
C LEU A 77 -4.65 3.79 6.35
N ILE A 78 -5.15 3.33 7.50
CA ILE A 78 -5.09 4.08 8.76
C ILE A 78 -3.64 4.39 9.15
N ALA A 79 -2.76 3.39 9.10
CA ALA A 79 -1.36 3.56 9.45
C ALA A 79 -0.64 4.53 8.51
N GLY A 80 -0.85 4.41 7.19
CA GLY A 80 -0.27 5.29 6.18
C GLY A 80 -0.70 6.73 6.35
N CYS A 81 -2.01 6.96 6.43
CA CYS A 81 -2.57 8.30 6.58
C CYS A 81 -2.20 8.93 7.94
N ALA A 82 -2.27 8.17 9.04
CA ALA A 82 -1.86 8.67 10.36
C ALA A 82 -0.38 9.07 10.38
N ALA A 83 0.49 8.27 9.76
CA ALA A 83 1.92 8.57 9.65
C ALA A 83 2.17 9.86 8.85
N LEU A 84 1.45 10.07 7.74
CA LEU A 84 1.57 11.27 6.91
C LEU A 84 1.06 12.51 7.66
N ILE A 85 -0.13 12.44 8.26
CA ILE A 85 -0.74 13.53 9.02
C ILE A 85 0.18 13.91 10.20
N ALA A 86 0.66 12.91 10.96
CA ALA A 86 1.57 13.16 12.06
C ALA A 86 2.89 13.79 11.59
N ALA A 87 3.46 13.33 10.48
CA ALA A 87 4.68 13.91 9.92
C ALA A 87 4.45 15.36 9.49
N ALA A 88 3.35 15.64 8.80
CA ALA A 88 3.01 16.99 8.35
C ALA A 88 2.79 17.94 9.54
N LEU A 89 1.92 17.59 10.47
CA LEU A 89 1.57 18.44 11.59
C LEU A 89 2.75 18.67 12.55
N ARG A 90 3.51 17.60 12.86
CA ARG A 90 4.66 17.70 13.78
C ARG A 90 5.88 18.37 13.17
N ARG A 91 6.17 18.07 11.90
CA ARG A 91 7.43 18.49 11.28
C ARG A 91 7.32 19.80 10.51
N LEU A 92 6.16 20.13 9.96
CA LEU A 92 5.95 21.35 9.21
C LEU A 92 5.30 22.45 10.05
N LEU A 93 4.32 22.08 10.92
CA LEU A 93 3.53 23.04 11.68
C LEU A 93 3.88 23.08 13.17
N ASN A 94 4.79 22.23 13.66
CA ASN A 94 5.18 22.12 15.08
C ASN A 94 3.99 21.91 16.03
N ALA A 95 2.89 21.27 15.55
CA ALA A 95 1.71 20.99 16.36
C ALA A 95 2.05 20.06 17.54
N ASP A 96 1.34 20.17 18.64
CA ASP A 96 1.45 19.21 19.75
C ASP A 96 0.78 17.87 19.45
N TRP A 97 1.00 16.87 20.31
CA TRP A 97 0.44 15.53 20.09
C TRP A 97 -1.08 15.45 20.26
N ALA A 98 -1.68 16.33 21.06
CA ALA A 98 -3.13 16.38 21.25
C ALA A 98 -3.81 16.88 19.96
N ALA A 99 -3.27 17.95 19.37
CA ALA A 99 -3.73 18.46 18.08
C ALA A 99 -3.54 17.43 16.96
N VAL A 100 -2.39 16.73 16.92
CA VAL A 100 -2.14 15.65 15.96
C VAL A 100 -3.18 14.55 16.10
N ALA A 101 -3.44 14.07 17.32
CA ALA A 101 -4.40 13.01 17.57
C ALA A 101 -5.82 13.41 17.15
N LEU A 102 -6.25 14.62 17.53
CA LEU A 102 -7.57 15.13 17.18
C LEU A 102 -7.75 15.25 15.65
N ILE A 103 -6.82 15.92 14.97
CA ILE A 103 -6.91 16.16 13.53
C ILE A 103 -6.77 14.84 12.77
N ALA A 104 -5.84 13.94 13.17
CA ALA A 104 -5.69 12.65 12.54
C ALA A 104 -6.95 11.79 12.69
N SER A 105 -7.55 11.74 13.88
CA SER A 105 -8.79 10.98 14.10
C SER A 105 -9.94 11.50 13.25
N LEU A 106 -10.11 12.83 13.17
CA LEU A 106 -11.16 13.45 12.35
C LEU A 106 -10.94 13.15 10.86
N LEU A 107 -9.72 13.36 10.35
CA LEU A 107 -9.41 13.11 8.94
C LEU A 107 -9.54 11.63 8.58
N LEU A 108 -9.06 10.72 9.43
CA LEU A 108 -9.20 9.28 9.21
C LEU A 108 -10.69 8.85 9.21
N PHE A 109 -11.47 9.38 10.14
CA PHE A 109 -12.91 9.16 10.15
C PHE A 109 -13.55 9.62 8.83
N LEU A 110 -13.23 10.82 8.36
CA LEU A 110 -13.75 11.34 7.09
C LEU A 110 -13.29 10.50 5.89
N ILE A 111 -12.02 10.10 5.82
CA ILE A 111 -11.49 9.26 4.74
C ILE A 111 -12.29 7.95 4.64
N VAL A 112 -12.55 7.28 5.76
CA VAL A 112 -13.29 6.02 5.76
C VAL A 112 -14.77 6.24 5.43
N GLN A 113 -15.41 7.25 6.02
CA GLN A 113 -16.85 7.51 5.86
C GLN A 113 -17.22 8.08 4.49
N MET A 114 -16.32 8.84 3.88
CA MET A 114 -16.56 9.49 2.59
C MET A 114 -16.08 8.65 1.39
N THR A 115 -15.63 7.41 1.61
CA THR A 115 -15.26 6.49 0.53
C THR A 115 -16.52 6.13 -0.28
N PRO A 116 -16.57 6.45 -1.60
CA PRO A 116 -17.80 6.32 -2.40
C PRO A 116 -18.23 4.86 -2.62
N ALA A 117 -17.27 3.96 -2.84
CA ALA A 117 -17.47 2.53 -3.09
C ALA A 117 -16.73 1.72 -2.01
N VAL A 118 -17.37 1.56 -0.86
CA VAL A 118 -16.80 0.91 0.33
C VAL A 118 -16.50 -0.58 0.06
N ASP A 119 -17.37 -1.23 -0.68
CA ASP A 119 -17.25 -2.61 -1.13
C ASP A 119 -16.02 -2.82 -2.01
N GLU A 120 -15.80 -1.96 -2.99
CA GLU A 120 -14.62 -2.03 -3.86
C GLU A 120 -13.34 -1.61 -3.14
N ALA A 121 -13.41 -0.64 -2.24
CA ALA A 121 -12.23 -0.12 -1.56
C ALA A 121 -11.70 -1.04 -0.46
N TYR A 122 -12.58 -1.76 0.26
CA TYR A 122 -12.19 -2.48 1.48
C TYR A 122 -12.57 -3.95 1.49
N PHE A 123 -13.58 -4.38 0.71
CA PHE A 123 -14.05 -5.76 0.73
C PHE A 123 -13.64 -6.54 -0.51
N TRP A 124 -13.41 -5.90 -1.66
CA TRP A 124 -12.82 -6.50 -2.83
C TRP A 124 -11.29 -6.40 -2.75
N PHE A 125 -10.62 -7.50 -2.37
CA PHE A 125 -9.19 -7.45 -2.05
C PHE A 125 -8.32 -7.13 -3.28
N ASN A 126 -8.62 -7.71 -4.43
CA ASN A 126 -7.84 -7.47 -5.64
C ASN A 126 -7.88 -6.00 -6.08
N GLY A 127 -9.05 -5.36 -6.01
CA GLY A 127 -9.18 -3.93 -6.20
C GLY A 127 -8.53 -3.12 -5.08
N GLY A 128 -8.82 -3.47 -3.83
CA GLY A 128 -8.31 -2.80 -2.65
C GLY A 128 -6.77 -2.79 -2.57
N ILE A 129 -6.11 -3.89 -2.98
CA ILE A 129 -4.64 -3.93 -3.03
C ILE A 129 -4.08 -3.00 -4.11
N GLY A 130 -4.80 -2.88 -5.24
CA GLY A 130 -4.42 -2.00 -6.33
C GLY A 130 -4.60 -0.51 -6.02
N TYR A 131 -5.58 -0.16 -5.22
CA TYR A 131 -5.95 1.23 -4.94
C TYR A 131 -5.71 1.62 -3.48
N THR A 132 -6.44 1.04 -2.53
CA THR A 132 -6.41 1.42 -1.11
C THR A 132 -5.06 1.17 -0.47
N PHE A 133 -4.47 0.01 -0.71
CA PHE A 133 -3.15 -0.34 -0.20
C PHE A 133 -2.05 0.53 -0.83
N ASN A 134 -2.13 0.79 -2.14
CA ASN A 134 -1.19 1.70 -2.80
C ASN A 134 -1.30 3.12 -2.27
N TYR A 135 -2.52 3.60 -2.01
CA TYR A 135 -2.70 4.90 -1.38
C TYR A 135 -2.06 4.95 0.02
N ALA A 136 -2.19 3.88 0.80
CA ALA A 136 -1.52 3.74 2.10
C ALA A 136 0.00 3.78 1.97
N LEU A 137 0.58 3.06 1.00
CA LEU A 137 2.03 3.08 0.73
C LEU A 137 2.50 4.48 0.28
N LEU A 138 1.71 5.18 -0.54
CA LEU A 138 2.00 6.54 -0.97
C LEU A 138 2.02 7.52 0.22
N ALA A 139 1.04 7.40 1.12
CA ALA A 139 0.99 8.19 2.34
C ALA A 139 2.20 7.92 3.25
N LEU A 140 2.61 6.66 3.40
CA LEU A 140 3.85 6.29 4.11
C LEU A 140 5.10 6.89 3.44
N ALA A 141 5.19 6.81 2.12
CA ALA A 141 6.30 7.40 1.37
C ALA A 141 6.38 8.93 1.57
N GLY A 142 5.23 9.62 1.49
CA GLY A 142 5.12 11.05 1.80
C GLY A 142 5.56 11.39 3.23
N SER A 143 5.13 10.58 4.20
CA SER A 143 5.57 10.71 5.60
C SER A 143 7.10 10.60 5.75
N LEU A 144 7.72 9.64 5.07
CA LEU A 144 9.17 9.45 5.08
C LEU A 144 9.92 10.59 4.36
N ALA A 145 9.38 11.09 3.26
CA ALA A 145 9.95 12.24 2.55
C ALA A 145 9.98 13.49 3.46
N ILE A 146 8.89 13.80 4.17
CA ILE A 146 8.84 14.88 5.14
C ILE A 146 9.86 14.69 6.27
N ARG A 147 9.99 13.45 6.78
CA ARG A 147 10.96 13.12 7.84
C ARG A 147 12.40 13.22 7.35
N LEU A 148 12.66 12.83 6.10
CA LEU A 148 13.97 12.93 5.46
C LEU A 148 14.39 14.38 5.31
N TRP A 149 13.51 15.26 4.84
CA TRP A 149 13.80 16.70 4.70
C TRP A 149 14.21 17.35 6.03
N ARG A 150 13.66 16.89 7.15
CA ARG A 150 13.97 17.40 8.50
C ARG A 150 14.97 16.51 9.27
N CYS A 151 15.74 15.68 8.56
CA CYS A 151 16.63 14.71 9.21
C CYS A 151 17.98 15.33 9.55
N GLY A 152 18.33 15.31 10.85
CA GLY A 152 19.59 15.88 11.34
C GLY A 152 20.80 14.93 11.35
N THR A 153 20.62 13.62 11.01
CA THR A 153 21.71 12.63 11.09
C THR A 153 21.80 11.76 9.84
N LYS A 154 23.03 11.59 9.32
CA LYS A 154 23.28 10.78 8.10
C LYS A 154 22.76 9.36 8.21
N ARG A 155 22.89 8.70 9.38
CA ARG A 155 22.42 7.31 9.58
C ARG A 155 20.88 7.19 9.46
N ARG A 156 20.13 8.12 10.05
CA ARG A 156 18.66 8.14 9.93
C ARG A 156 18.22 8.49 8.52
N ALA A 157 18.91 9.43 7.88
CA ALA A 157 18.63 9.77 6.47
C ALA A 157 18.82 8.55 5.57
N ALA A 158 19.92 7.81 5.71
CA ALA A 158 20.16 6.59 4.93
C ALA A 158 19.07 5.53 5.14
N LEU A 159 18.60 5.34 6.38
CA LEU A 159 17.48 4.43 6.66
C LEU A 159 16.18 4.89 5.98
N HIS A 160 15.84 6.18 6.09
CA HIS A 160 14.63 6.71 5.43
C HIS A 160 14.71 6.55 3.90
N VAL A 161 15.87 6.80 3.29
CA VAL A 161 16.09 6.62 1.85
C VAL A 161 15.93 5.14 1.46
N ALA A 162 16.51 4.22 2.22
CA ALA A 162 16.39 2.79 1.94
C ALA A 162 14.93 2.31 2.01
N VAL A 163 14.19 2.71 3.06
CA VAL A 163 12.77 2.35 3.18
C VAL A 163 11.93 3.02 2.10
N LEU A 164 12.21 4.29 1.78
CA LEU A 164 11.53 5.01 0.69
C LEU A 164 11.75 4.31 -0.66
N ALA A 165 12.97 3.86 -0.95
CA ALA A 165 13.26 3.12 -2.17
C ALA A 165 12.45 1.81 -2.27
N VAL A 166 12.34 1.06 -1.17
CA VAL A 166 11.49 -0.14 -1.12
C VAL A 166 10.02 0.20 -1.38
N LEU A 167 9.50 1.24 -0.72
CA LEU A 167 8.12 1.68 -0.93
C LEU A 167 7.86 2.11 -2.38
N LEU A 168 8.79 2.82 -3.00
CA LEU A 168 8.66 3.21 -4.42
C LEU A 168 8.67 2.01 -5.37
N VAL A 169 9.45 0.98 -5.08
CA VAL A 169 9.42 -0.29 -5.83
C VAL A 169 8.06 -0.96 -5.68
N LEU A 170 7.52 -1.06 -4.46
CA LEU A 170 6.19 -1.64 -4.21
C LEU A 170 5.08 -0.83 -4.89
N LEU A 171 5.13 0.49 -4.81
CA LEU A 171 4.19 1.39 -5.47
C LEU A 171 4.20 1.25 -6.99
N GLY A 172 5.39 1.11 -7.59
CA GLY A 172 5.53 0.90 -9.03
C GLY A 172 4.89 -0.39 -9.54
N GLY A 173 4.72 -1.39 -8.67
CA GLY A 173 4.05 -2.65 -8.97
C GLY A 173 2.60 -2.73 -8.52
N GLY A 174 2.04 -1.66 -7.99
CA GLY A 174 0.66 -1.61 -7.51
C GLY A 174 -0.35 -1.41 -8.64
N SER A 175 -0.64 -0.15 -8.97
CA SER A 175 -1.46 0.18 -10.13
C SER A 175 -0.82 1.28 -10.96
N LEU A 176 -1.12 1.31 -12.27
CA LEU A 176 -0.67 2.37 -13.19
C LEU A 176 -1.09 3.76 -12.71
N TYR A 177 -2.26 3.88 -12.05
CA TYR A 177 -2.73 5.15 -11.48
C TYR A 177 -1.86 5.63 -10.32
N GLY A 178 -1.41 4.75 -9.43
CA GLY A 178 -0.50 5.11 -8.34
C GLY A 178 0.83 5.62 -8.87
N PHE A 179 1.38 4.96 -9.89
CA PHE A 179 2.59 5.40 -10.56
C PHE A 179 2.41 6.75 -11.28
N ALA A 180 1.30 6.93 -12.00
CA ALA A 180 1.00 8.19 -12.70
C ALA A 180 0.86 9.37 -11.72
N LEU A 181 0.19 9.18 -10.57
CA LEU A 181 0.09 10.21 -9.52
C LEU A 181 1.45 10.58 -8.93
N ILE A 182 2.35 9.58 -8.72
CA ILE A 182 3.72 9.83 -8.27
C ILE A 182 4.47 10.66 -9.32
N CYS A 183 4.45 10.25 -10.58
CA CYS A 183 5.10 10.97 -11.67
C CYS A 183 4.55 12.40 -11.79
N GLN A 184 3.24 12.57 -11.71
CA GLN A 184 2.60 13.88 -11.79
C GLN A 184 3.01 14.82 -10.66
N HIS A 185 3.12 14.32 -9.42
CA HIS A 185 3.55 15.13 -8.27
C HIS A 185 5.05 15.46 -8.28
N PHE A 186 5.89 14.53 -8.70
CA PHE A 186 7.34 14.73 -8.72
C PHE A 186 7.83 15.48 -9.98
N VAL A 187 7.10 15.40 -11.10
CA VAL A 187 7.49 16.06 -12.37
C VAL A 187 6.90 17.47 -12.49
N ILE A 188 5.79 17.80 -11.84
CA ILE A 188 5.08 19.07 -12.01
C ILE A 188 5.55 20.16 -11.03
N SER A 189 6.45 19.89 -10.09
CA SER A 189 6.98 20.95 -9.21
C SER A 189 8.43 21.32 -9.55
N PRO A 190 8.70 22.13 -10.61
CA PRO A 190 10.03 22.64 -10.90
C PRO A 190 10.62 23.47 -9.74
N ASP A 191 9.76 23.98 -8.86
CA ASP A 191 10.14 24.80 -7.72
C ASP A 191 10.76 24.00 -6.57
N VAL A 192 10.52 22.69 -6.50
CA VAL A 192 11.19 21.80 -5.55
C VAL A 192 12.67 21.62 -5.92
N ILE A 193 12.99 21.66 -7.21
CA ILE A 193 14.37 21.52 -7.70
C ILE A 193 15.18 22.80 -7.44
N LYS A 194 14.58 23.97 -7.51
CA LYS A 194 15.25 25.26 -7.24
C LYS A 194 15.62 25.49 -5.77
N GLY A 195 15.04 24.75 -4.83
CA GLY A 195 15.40 24.78 -3.41
C GLY A 195 16.68 24.00 -3.05
N PHE A 196 17.32 23.34 -4.02
CA PHE A 196 18.56 22.56 -3.86
C PHE A 196 19.81 23.27 -4.44
N GLU A 197 19.70 24.48 -4.95
CA GLU A 197 20.89 25.26 -5.28
C GLU A 197 21.54 25.78 -3.99
N PRO A 198 22.86 25.59 -3.82
CA PRO A 198 23.62 25.90 -2.61
C PRO A 198 23.71 27.41 -2.32
#